data_d62aed2f52ab3cc0e27c1ec33a6d2d55
#
_entry.id   d62aed2f52ab3cc0e27c1ec33a6d2d55
#
_cell.length_a   1.000
_cell.length_b   1.000
_cell.length_c   1.000
_cell.angle_alpha   90.00
_cell.angle_beta   90.00
_cell.angle_gamma   90.00
#
_symmetry.space_group_name_H-M   'P 1'
#
loop_
_entity.id
_entity.type
_entity.pdbx_description
1 polymer ?
#
loop_
_entity_poly.entity_id
_entity_poly.type
_entity_poly.pdbx_seq_one_letter_code
_entity_poly.pdbx_strand_id
1 'polypeptide(L)'
;LRKDSIMLKKKQAYTVAILGATGAVGKESLEILEERNFPIETLRLFSSKRSAGDVLSCQGKECKVEELTEASSFAGVDIAFVSATDTISRDYGARLGAAGVVVIDDSAIFRMDPDVPLVVPEVNAAALRSMKRGIVAIPNCTTTPLVMALKPLRDIAGIKRVVVTTFQSVSGTGSAAMDELVDQTKALMAFQDVKVQVYPYQIAFNLLPQVGSFGDGGDCSEEVKIVQETRKILEMPSLRVTATTVRVPVLRCHSEAINVELERPLKANDARAALAMGLGSDVVPADKLLESANGVIRAERASGQYLKDRER
;
A
#
# COMPACT_ATOMS: atom_id res chain seq x y z
N LEU A 1 -9.00 5.68 -34.36
CA LEU A 1 -7.59 5.70 -34.02
C LEU A 1 -7.44 4.99 -32.68
N ARG A 2 -6.96 3.73 -32.66
CA ARG A 2 -6.49 3.07 -31.43
C ARG A 2 -5.34 3.92 -30.92
N LYS A 3 -5.52 4.60 -29.79
CA LYS A 3 -4.40 5.10 -29.00
C LYS A 3 -3.68 3.85 -28.53
N ASP A 4 -2.49 3.63 -29.04
CA ASP A 4 -1.62 2.54 -28.60
C ASP A 4 -1.48 2.66 -27.08
N SER A 5 -1.73 1.54 -26.38
CA SER A 5 -1.54 1.49 -24.92
C SER A 5 -0.07 1.85 -24.64
N ILE A 6 0.14 2.78 -23.71
CA ILE A 6 1.48 3.13 -23.26
C ILE A 6 2.02 1.90 -22.53
N MET A 7 2.90 1.16 -23.18
CA MET A 7 3.53 -0.03 -22.64
C MET A 7 5.00 0.25 -22.36
N LEU A 8 5.48 -0.14 -21.20
CA LEU A 8 6.89 -0.08 -20.88
C LEU A 8 7.68 -0.94 -21.88
N LYS A 9 8.62 -0.32 -22.57
CA LYS A 9 9.53 -1.07 -23.46
C LYS A 9 10.51 -1.88 -22.62
N LYS A 10 10.68 -3.16 -22.96
CA LYS A 10 11.66 -4.01 -22.30
C LYS A 10 13.09 -3.48 -22.56
N LYS A 11 13.81 -3.18 -21.48
CA LYS A 11 15.20 -2.72 -21.48
C LYS A 11 16.05 -3.63 -20.59
N GLN A 12 17.38 -3.52 -20.69
CA GLN A 12 18.30 -4.19 -19.77
C GLN A 12 18.30 -3.50 -18.39
N ALA A 13 18.16 -2.16 -18.36
CA ALA A 13 18.02 -1.37 -17.16
C ALA A 13 17.14 -0.14 -17.44
N TYR A 14 16.59 0.45 -16.38
CA TYR A 14 15.61 1.52 -16.44
C TYR A 14 16.07 2.75 -15.67
N THR A 15 15.69 3.92 -16.16
CA THR A 15 15.73 5.15 -15.37
C THR A 15 14.47 5.23 -14.50
N VAL A 16 14.64 5.18 -13.19
CA VAL A 16 13.56 5.15 -12.20
C VAL A 16 13.53 6.46 -11.45
N ALA A 17 12.35 7.03 -11.27
CA ALA A 17 12.11 8.18 -10.38
C ALA A 17 11.23 7.77 -9.20
N ILE A 18 11.48 8.31 -8.01
CA ILE A 18 10.61 8.15 -6.83
C ILE A 18 10.25 9.54 -6.32
N LEU A 19 8.96 9.87 -6.39
CA LEU A 19 8.40 11.11 -5.84
C LEU A 19 7.86 10.78 -4.44
N GLY A 20 8.35 11.49 -3.42
CA GLY A 20 8.11 11.17 -2.01
C GLY A 20 9.15 10.22 -1.41
N ALA A 21 10.37 10.19 -1.97
CA ALA A 21 11.42 9.22 -1.63
C ALA A 21 11.82 9.18 -0.14
N THR A 22 11.67 10.28 0.59
CA THR A 22 12.02 10.38 2.02
C THR A 22 10.88 9.96 2.96
N GLY A 23 9.68 9.71 2.41
CA GLY A 23 8.53 9.19 3.14
C GLY A 23 8.69 7.71 3.50
N ALA A 24 7.81 7.19 4.37
CA ALA A 24 7.85 5.78 4.79
C ALA A 24 7.76 4.82 3.60
N VAL A 25 6.78 5.04 2.70
CA VAL A 25 6.59 4.21 1.50
C VAL A 25 7.74 4.38 0.50
N GLY A 26 8.26 5.61 0.32
CA GLY A 26 9.38 5.86 -0.57
C GLY A 26 10.66 5.11 -0.15
N LYS A 27 10.98 5.10 1.14
CA LYS A 27 12.11 4.35 1.70
C LYS A 27 11.93 2.84 1.54
N GLU A 28 10.74 2.33 1.86
CA GLU A 28 10.41 0.92 1.68
C GLU A 28 10.52 0.50 0.19
N SER A 29 10.11 1.38 -0.72
CA SER A 29 10.27 1.14 -2.16
C SER A 29 11.72 1.00 -2.58
N LEU A 30 12.64 1.79 -2.00
CA LEU A 30 14.08 1.67 -2.25
C LEU A 30 14.62 0.32 -1.76
N GLU A 31 14.25 -0.09 -0.55
CA GLU A 31 14.66 -1.37 0.03
C GLU A 31 14.18 -2.55 -0.82
N ILE A 32 12.92 -2.53 -1.28
CA ILE A 32 12.36 -3.58 -2.15
C ILE A 32 13.03 -3.61 -3.52
N LEU A 33 13.33 -2.46 -4.13
CA LEU A 33 14.05 -2.39 -5.40
C LEU A 33 15.47 -2.99 -5.26
N GLU A 34 16.13 -2.77 -4.13
CA GLU A 34 17.43 -3.35 -3.81
C GLU A 34 17.34 -4.87 -3.57
N GLU A 35 16.45 -5.33 -2.70
CA GLU A 35 16.23 -6.77 -2.41
C GLU A 35 15.93 -7.58 -3.67
N ARG A 36 15.13 -7.00 -4.58
CA ARG A 36 14.75 -7.65 -5.84
C ARG A 36 15.78 -7.50 -6.95
N ASN A 37 16.90 -6.82 -6.68
CA ASN A 37 17.91 -6.51 -7.70
C ASN A 37 17.28 -5.92 -8.97
N PHE A 38 16.31 -4.98 -8.79
CA PHE A 38 15.63 -4.37 -9.93
C PHE A 38 16.66 -3.68 -10.84
N PRO A 39 16.60 -3.84 -12.17
CA PRO A 39 17.63 -3.33 -13.07
C PRO A 39 17.53 -1.81 -13.23
N ILE A 40 18.24 -1.07 -12.37
CA ILE A 40 18.27 0.40 -12.35
C ILE A 40 19.55 0.89 -13.03
N GLU A 41 19.39 1.65 -14.11
CA GLU A 41 20.46 2.41 -14.77
C GLU A 41 20.71 3.72 -14.01
N THR A 42 19.65 4.50 -13.82
CA THR A 42 19.67 5.77 -13.10
C THR A 42 18.50 5.84 -12.12
N LEU A 43 18.79 6.24 -10.89
CA LEU A 43 17.79 6.48 -9.85
C LEU A 43 17.72 7.98 -9.54
N ARG A 44 16.51 8.54 -9.59
CA ARG A 44 16.25 9.92 -9.25
C ARG A 44 15.23 10.00 -8.12
N LEU A 45 15.59 10.70 -7.07
CA LEU A 45 14.81 10.78 -5.85
C LEU A 45 14.30 12.21 -5.67
N PHE A 46 12.98 12.35 -5.49
CA PHE A 46 12.35 13.65 -5.31
C PHE A 46 11.60 13.71 -3.99
N SER A 47 11.68 14.87 -3.33
CA SER A 47 10.94 15.14 -2.10
C SER A 47 10.65 16.64 -1.97
N SER A 48 10.04 17.04 -0.85
CA SER A 48 9.82 18.46 -0.53
C SER A 48 11.14 19.19 -0.25
N LYS A 49 11.12 20.52 -0.31
CA LYS A 49 12.25 21.39 0.02
C LYS A 49 12.93 21.02 1.35
N ARG A 50 12.15 20.56 2.34
CA ARG A 50 12.68 20.18 3.66
C ARG A 50 13.69 19.05 3.60
N SER A 51 13.49 18.09 2.70
CA SER A 51 14.35 16.90 2.55
C SER A 51 15.25 16.98 1.32
N ALA A 52 15.22 18.07 0.57
CA ALA A 52 16.12 18.28 -0.56
C ALA A 52 17.57 18.36 -0.05
N GLY A 53 18.46 17.60 -0.69
CA GLY A 53 19.85 17.49 -0.27
C GLY A 53 20.17 16.28 0.60
N ASP A 54 19.17 15.60 1.20
CA ASP A 54 19.35 14.33 1.87
C ASP A 54 19.98 13.31 0.91
N VAL A 55 20.70 12.35 1.45
CA VAL A 55 21.31 11.27 0.68
C VAL A 55 20.69 9.95 1.11
N LEU A 56 20.15 9.20 0.15
CA LEU A 56 19.63 7.84 0.37
C LEU A 56 20.45 6.86 -0.45
N SER A 57 20.59 5.64 0.06
CA SER A 57 21.33 4.57 -0.61
C SER A 57 20.37 3.58 -1.26
N CYS A 58 20.73 3.06 -2.45
CA CYS A 58 20.07 1.95 -3.10
C CYS A 58 21.08 1.20 -3.96
N GLN A 59 21.14 -0.12 -3.84
CA GLN A 59 22.06 -1.00 -4.57
C GLN A 59 23.54 -0.55 -4.42
N GLY A 60 23.93 -0.10 -3.22
CA GLY A 60 25.27 0.37 -2.93
C GLY A 60 25.66 1.71 -3.55
N LYS A 61 24.70 2.44 -4.15
CA LYS A 61 24.90 3.78 -4.72
C LYS A 61 24.22 4.83 -3.86
N GLU A 62 24.92 5.92 -3.58
CA GLU A 62 24.33 7.09 -2.94
C GLU A 62 23.60 7.94 -3.95
N CYS A 63 22.35 8.29 -3.64
CA CYS A 63 21.49 9.11 -4.47
C CYS A 63 21.04 10.34 -3.67
N LYS A 64 21.36 11.53 -4.20
CA LYS A 64 20.92 12.79 -3.59
C LYS A 64 19.46 13.07 -3.91
N VAL A 65 18.69 13.44 -2.89
CA VAL A 65 17.28 13.82 -3.05
C VAL A 65 17.19 15.23 -3.67
N GLU A 66 16.45 15.33 -4.77
CA GLU A 66 16.13 16.56 -5.47
C GLU A 66 14.87 17.21 -4.87
N GLU A 67 14.80 18.53 -4.88
CA GLU A 67 13.53 19.24 -4.59
C GLU A 67 12.54 19.01 -5.74
N LEU A 68 11.32 18.58 -5.40
CA LEU A 68 10.24 18.48 -6.36
C LEU A 68 9.62 19.86 -6.59
N THR A 69 9.79 20.41 -7.79
CA THR A 69 9.28 21.72 -8.20
C THR A 69 8.59 21.64 -9.55
N GLU A 70 7.84 22.66 -9.93
CA GLU A 70 7.24 22.75 -11.28
C GLU A 70 8.27 22.66 -12.40
N ALA A 71 9.48 23.15 -12.16
CA ALA A 71 10.60 23.12 -13.10
C ALA A 71 11.32 21.77 -13.15
N SER A 72 10.97 20.81 -12.28
CA SER A 72 11.60 19.48 -12.27
C SER A 72 11.43 18.79 -13.62
N SER A 73 12.55 18.40 -14.22
CA SER A 73 12.57 17.66 -15.49
C SER A 73 12.55 16.16 -15.23
N PHE A 74 11.75 15.45 -16.00
CA PHE A 74 11.68 13.98 -15.98
C PHE A 74 12.10 13.38 -17.32
N ALA A 75 12.89 14.11 -18.10
CA ALA A 75 13.41 13.62 -19.37
C ALA A 75 14.21 12.34 -19.16
N GLY A 76 13.91 11.32 -19.96
CA GLY A 76 14.58 10.03 -19.92
C GLY A 76 14.11 9.08 -18.80
N VAL A 77 13.18 9.48 -17.95
CA VAL A 77 12.58 8.59 -16.94
C VAL A 77 11.66 7.56 -17.62
N ASP A 78 11.83 6.30 -17.29
CA ASP A 78 11.02 5.20 -17.79
C ASP A 78 9.86 4.87 -16.86
N ILE A 79 10.15 4.81 -15.56
CA ILE A 79 9.22 4.42 -14.50
C ILE A 79 9.27 5.47 -13.39
N ALA A 80 8.11 5.90 -12.93
CA ALA A 80 7.99 6.78 -11.77
C ALA A 80 7.10 6.16 -10.71
N PHE A 81 7.60 6.01 -9.50
CA PHE A 81 6.80 5.72 -8.31
C PHE A 81 6.36 7.05 -7.70
N VAL A 82 5.06 7.20 -7.48
CA VAL A 82 4.49 8.40 -6.86
C VAL A 82 3.86 8.00 -5.53
N SER A 83 4.61 8.26 -4.45
CA SER A 83 4.26 7.93 -3.07
C SER A 83 4.21 9.21 -2.24
N ALA A 84 3.27 10.08 -2.59
CA ALA A 84 3.13 11.41 -2.04
C ALA A 84 1.66 11.77 -1.78
N THR A 85 1.35 13.06 -1.66
CA THR A 85 -0.04 13.51 -1.46
C THR A 85 -0.87 13.38 -2.74
N ASP A 86 -2.20 13.32 -2.60
CA ASP A 86 -3.13 13.31 -3.74
C ASP A 86 -2.90 14.48 -4.71
N THR A 87 -2.50 15.65 -4.20
CA THR A 87 -2.17 16.82 -5.02
C THR A 87 -0.94 16.55 -5.90
N ILE A 88 0.13 16.00 -5.33
CA ILE A 88 1.34 15.64 -6.07
C ILE A 88 1.03 14.57 -7.12
N SER A 89 0.26 13.57 -6.77
CA SER A 89 -0.17 12.52 -7.70
C SER A 89 -0.99 13.09 -8.86
N ARG A 90 -1.95 13.98 -8.57
CA ARG A 90 -2.76 14.64 -9.60
C ARG A 90 -1.91 15.43 -10.58
N ASP A 91 -1.00 16.25 -10.06
CA ASP A 91 -0.26 17.22 -10.87
C ASP A 91 0.90 16.54 -11.64
N TYR A 92 1.69 15.74 -10.94
CA TYR A 92 2.87 15.11 -11.52
C TYR A 92 2.55 13.75 -12.17
N GLY A 93 1.70 12.93 -11.56
CA GLY A 93 1.33 11.63 -12.12
C GLY A 93 0.70 11.77 -13.51
N ALA A 94 -0.27 12.70 -13.65
CA ALA A 94 -0.90 12.96 -14.94
C ALA A 94 0.10 13.51 -15.97
N ARG A 95 0.99 14.42 -15.58
CA ARG A 95 2.02 15.02 -16.45
C ARG A 95 3.04 13.98 -16.92
N LEU A 96 3.50 13.12 -16.02
CA LEU A 96 4.45 12.05 -16.30
C LEU A 96 3.84 11.01 -17.26
N GLY A 97 2.62 10.54 -16.98
CA GLY A 97 1.92 9.60 -17.84
C GLY A 97 1.70 10.16 -19.25
N ALA A 98 1.31 11.44 -19.37
CA ALA A 98 1.17 12.10 -20.66
C ALA A 98 2.51 12.25 -21.42
N ALA A 99 3.63 12.31 -20.72
CA ALA A 99 4.99 12.34 -21.29
C ALA A 99 5.51 10.94 -21.67
N GLY A 100 4.74 9.88 -21.45
CA GLY A 100 5.10 8.49 -21.82
C GLY A 100 5.86 7.74 -20.72
N VAL A 101 5.97 8.30 -19.52
CA VAL A 101 6.51 7.61 -18.35
C VAL A 101 5.46 6.64 -17.82
N VAL A 102 5.87 5.44 -17.43
CA VAL A 102 4.98 4.53 -16.70
C VAL A 102 4.96 4.94 -15.23
N VAL A 103 3.81 5.42 -14.77
CA VAL A 103 3.61 5.89 -13.40
C VAL A 103 2.96 4.81 -12.57
N ILE A 104 3.54 4.49 -11.42
CA ILE A 104 2.97 3.62 -10.38
C ILE A 104 2.57 4.54 -9.23
N ASP A 105 1.26 4.69 -9.02
CA ASP A 105 0.69 5.66 -8.09
C ASP A 105 0.03 4.98 -6.90
N ASP A 106 0.40 5.36 -5.69
CA ASP A 106 -0.16 4.80 -4.45
C ASP A 106 -1.25 5.68 -3.81
N SER A 107 -1.53 6.84 -4.40
CA SER A 107 -2.59 7.73 -3.91
C SER A 107 -3.99 7.18 -4.19
N ALA A 108 -4.98 7.78 -3.56
CA ALA A 108 -6.38 7.42 -3.82
C ALA A 108 -6.94 8.02 -5.11
N ILE A 109 -6.25 9.02 -5.70
CA ILE A 109 -6.83 9.90 -6.72
C ILE A 109 -7.17 9.18 -8.03
N PHE A 110 -6.39 8.17 -8.42
CA PHE A 110 -6.57 7.46 -9.68
C PHE A 110 -7.24 6.09 -9.53
N ARG A 111 -7.43 5.59 -8.31
CA ARG A 111 -7.91 4.21 -8.08
C ARG A 111 -9.25 3.93 -8.73
N MET A 112 -10.18 4.88 -8.70
CA MET A 112 -11.51 4.72 -9.26
C MET A 112 -11.69 5.34 -10.66
N ASP A 113 -10.62 5.92 -11.24
CA ASP A 113 -10.62 6.41 -12.62
C ASP A 113 -10.83 5.22 -13.60
N PRO A 114 -11.81 5.26 -14.52
CA PRO A 114 -12.07 4.16 -15.45
C PRO A 114 -10.96 3.94 -16.48
N ASP A 115 -10.12 4.96 -16.74
CA ASP A 115 -9.00 4.89 -17.68
C ASP A 115 -7.65 4.54 -17.03
N VAL A 116 -7.67 4.32 -15.70
CA VAL A 116 -6.50 3.91 -14.92
C VAL A 116 -6.75 2.53 -14.32
N PRO A 117 -5.95 1.51 -14.66
CA PRO A 117 -6.05 0.20 -14.05
C PRO A 117 -5.63 0.26 -12.58
N LEU A 118 -6.44 -0.35 -11.72
CA LEU A 118 -6.13 -0.58 -10.31
C LEU A 118 -5.63 -2.02 -10.19
N VAL A 119 -4.36 -2.21 -9.82
CA VAL A 119 -3.67 -3.49 -10.03
C VAL A 119 -3.07 -4.07 -8.76
N VAL A 120 -3.35 -5.34 -8.53
CA VAL A 120 -2.58 -6.25 -7.70
C VAL A 120 -2.05 -7.34 -8.65
N PRO A 121 -0.73 -7.44 -8.91
CA PRO A 121 -0.19 -8.33 -9.94
C PRO A 121 -0.64 -9.79 -9.81
N GLU A 122 -0.73 -10.30 -8.58
CA GLU A 122 -1.16 -11.67 -8.28
C GLU A 122 -2.65 -11.91 -8.56
N VAL A 123 -3.44 -10.84 -8.69
CA VAL A 123 -4.90 -10.92 -8.83
C VAL A 123 -5.35 -10.61 -10.25
N ASN A 124 -4.91 -9.48 -10.79
CA ASN A 124 -5.43 -8.94 -12.05
C ASN A 124 -4.34 -8.29 -12.94
N ALA A 125 -3.13 -8.85 -13.02
CA ALA A 125 -2.05 -8.34 -13.86
C ALA A 125 -2.48 -8.03 -15.31
N ALA A 126 -3.46 -8.77 -15.84
CA ALA A 126 -3.99 -8.55 -17.19
C ALA A 126 -4.58 -7.15 -17.38
N ALA A 127 -5.03 -6.49 -16.31
CA ALA A 127 -5.56 -5.13 -16.35
C ALA A 127 -4.52 -4.09 -16.80
N LEU A 128 -3.21 -4.38 -16.66
CA LEU A 128 -2.14 -3.52 -17.18
C LEU A 128 -2.26 -3.28 -18.69
N ARG A 129 -2.85 -4.22 -19.44
CA ARG A 129 -3.05 -4.08 -20.90
C ARG A 129 -4.06 -2.99 -21.25
N SER A 130 -4.88 -2.56 -20.30
CA SER A 130 -5.87 -1.50 -20.47
C SER A 130 -5.37 -0.12 -20.05
N MET A 131 -4.09 0.03 -19.73
CA MET A 131 -3.48 1.31 -19.33
C MET A 131 -3.53 2.33 -20.48
N LYS A 132 -4.37 3.35 -20.34
CA LYS A 132 -4.57 4.39 -21.37
C LYS A 132 -3.79 5.67 -21.07
N ARG A 133 -3.54 5.95 -19.80
CA ARG A 133 -2.96 7.22 -19.34
C ARG A 133 -1.48 7.12 -18.94
N GLY A 134 -0.85 5.95 -19.13
CA GLY A 134 0.50 5.70 -18.61
C GLY A 134 0.56 5.58 -17.08
N ILE A 135 -0.59 5.50 -16.41
CA ILE A 135 -0.70 5.43 -14.95
C ILE A 135 -1.28 4.07 -14.57
N VAL A 136 -0.69 3.47 -13.57
CA VAL A 136 -1.17 2.29 -12.84
C VAL A 136 -1.41 2.71 -11.40
N ALA A 137 -2.62 2.55 -10.90
CA ALA A 137 -2.91 2.75 -9.48
C ALA A 137 -2.68 1.45 -8.70
N ILE A 138 -2.09 1.55 -7.52
CA ILE A 138 -2.05 0.46 -6.55
C ILE A 138 -3.16 0.68 -5.51
N PRO A 139 -3.78 -0.39 -4.98
CA PRO A 139 -4.90 -0.25 -4.07
C PRO A 139 -4.48 0.20 -2.68
N ASN A 140 -5.48 0.46 -1.87
CA ASN A 140 -5.33 0.69 -0.45
C ASN A 140 -4.60 -0.49 0.23
N CYS A 141 -3.85 -0.18 1.29
CA CYS A 141 -3.01 -1.13 2.01
C CYS A 141 -3.77 -2.33 2.59
N THR A 142 -5.06 -2.17 2.93
CA THR A 142 -5.93 -3.28 3.38
C THR A 142 -6.65 -3.95 2.22
N THR A 143 -6.92 -3.26 1.11
CA THR A 143 -7.52 -3.90 -0.06
C THR A 143 -6.60 -4.94 -0.71
N THR A 144 -5.29 -4.69 -0.71
CA THR A 144 -4.30 -5.62 -1.31
C THR A 144 -4.36 -7.01 -0.70
N PRO A 145 -4.15 -7.22 0.61
CA PRO A 145 -4.21 -8.56 1.22
C PRO A 145 -5.62 -9.17 1.12
N LEU A 146 -6.67 -8.35 1.23
CA LEU A 146 -8.04 -8.80 1.07
C LEU A 146 -8.26 -9.47 -0.30
N VAL A 147 -7.96 -8.78 -1.40
CA VAL A 147 -8.21 -9.32 -2.76
C VAL A 147 -7.30 -10.50 -3.09
N MET A 148 -6.08 -10.52 -2.55
CA MET A 148 -5.17 -11.67 -2.66
C MET A 148 -5.77 -12.91 -2.00
N ALA A 149 -6.37 -12.78 -0.81
CA ALA A 149 -7.06 -13.88 -0.13
C ALA A 149 -8.36 -14.29 -0.85
N LEU A 150 -9.10 -13.34 -1.40
CA LEU A 150 -10.38 -13.61 -2.07
C LEU A 150 -10.21 -14.27 -3.44
N LYS A 151 -9.19 -13.92 -4.21
CA LYS A 151 -8.95 -14.42 -5.58
C LYS A 151 -8.99 -15.94 -5.70
N PRO A 152 -8.17 -16.70 -4.94
CA PRO A 152 -8.18 -18.16 -5.04
C PRO A 152 -9.52 -18.78 -4.64
N LEU A 153 -10.20 -18.22 -3.65
CA LEU A 153 -11.53 -18.70 -3.22
C LEU A 153 -12.60 -18.42 -4.29
N ARG A 154 -12.56 -17.23 -4.91
CA ARG A 154 -13.43 -16.88 -6.03
C ARG A 154 -13.28 -17.85 -7.18
N ASP A 155 -12.06 -18.15 -7.56
CA ASP A 155 -11.77 -18.97 -8.74
C ASP A 155 -12.26 -20.42 -8.58
N ILE A 156 -12.21 -20.99 -7.38
CA ILE A 156 -12.63 -22.38 -7.14
C ILE A 156 -14.09 -22.51 -6.70
N ALA A 157 -14.68 -21.56 -6.01
CA ALA A 157 -16.00 -21.69 -5.41
C ALA A 157 -16.99 -20.56 -5.69
N GLY A 158 -16.52 -19.44 -6.28
CA GLY A 158 -17.31 -18.21 -6.39
C GLY A 158 -17.51 -17.52 -5.04
N ILE A 159 -17.82 -16.23 -5.06
CA ILE A 159 -18.06 -15.44 -3.84
C ILE A 159 -19.39 -14.72 -3.94
N LYS A 160 -20.25 -14.89 -2.94
CA LYS A 160 -21.53 -14.15 -2.81
C LYS A 160 -21.41 -12.88 -1.97
N ARG A 161 -20.68 -12.97 -0.88
CA ARG A 161 -20.59 -11.89 0.11
C ARG A 161 -19.28 -11.97 0.87
N VAL A 162 -18.77 -10.79 1.24
CA VAL A 162 -17.59 -10.62 2.08
C VAL A 162 -17.93 -9.69 3.25
N VAL A 163 -17.52 -10.05 4.44
CA VAL A 163 -17.48 -9.19 5.62
C VAL A 163 -16.03 -9.15 6.09
N VAL A 164 -15.45 -7.98 6.13
CA VAL A 164 -14.07 -7.77 6.56
C VAL A 164 -14.01 -6.79 7.72
N THR A 165 -13.24 -7.16 8.74
CA THR A 165 -12.84 -6.24 9.81
C THR A 165 -11.34 -6.10 9.76
N THR A 166 -10.84 -4.86 9.67
CA THR A 166 -9.40 -4.58 9.63
C THR A 166 -8.92 -4.08 10.98
N PHE A 167 -7.69 -4.47 11.32
CA PHE A 167 -6.93 -3.96 12.47
C PHE A 167 -5.70 -3.24 11.91
N GLN A 168 -5.82 -1.91 11.78
CA GLN A 168 -4.84 -1.12 11.03
C GLN A 168 -3.83 -0.44 11.95
N SER A 169 -2.56 -0.73 11.70
CA SER A 169 -1.44 -0.09 12.40
C SER A 169 -1.35 1.41 12.12
N VAL A 170 -0.69 2.14 13.00
CA VAL A 170 -0.54 3.60 12.89
C VAL A 170 0.35 4.04 11.73
N SER A 171 1.21 3.16 11.18
CA SER A 171 2.08 3.48 10.04
C SER A 171 1.32 3.93 8.78
N GLY A 172 0.05 3.49 8.62
CA GLY A 172 -0.81 3.94 7.54
C GLY A 172 -1.14 5.43 7.57
N THR A 173 -0.93 6.11 8.71
CA THR A 173 -1.08 7.56 8.86
C THR A 173 0.28 8.29 8.78
N GLY A 174 1.37 7.55 8.66
CA GLY A 174 2.72 8.09 8.49
C GLY A 174 3.56 8.11 9.77
N SER A 175 4.78 8.67 9.66
CA SER A 175 5.76 8.66 10.77
C SER A 175 5.27 9.39 12.02
N ALA A 176 4.60 10.53 11.84
CA ALA A 176 4.07 11.30 12.97
C ALA A 176 3.10 10.50 13.86
N ALA A 177 2.31 9.60 13.25
CA ALA A 177 1.41 8.72 14.00
C ALA A 177 2.15 7.61 14.75
N MET A 178 3.24 7.11 14.18
CA MET A 178 4.13 6.17 14.89
C MET A 178 4.83 6.83 16.05
N ASP A 179 5.30 8.07 15.87
CA ASP A 179 5.90 8.88 16.93
C ASP A 179 4.90 9.14 18.06
N GLU A 180 3.67 9.54 17.71
CA GLU A 180 2.61 9.78 18.70
C GLU A 180 2.32 8.51 19.52
N LEU A 181 2.19 7.35 18.90
CA LEU A 181 1.97 6.09 19.62
C LEU A 181 3.11 5.80 20.61
N VAL A 182 4.36 5.97 20.19
CA VAL A 182 5.53 5.74 21.04
C VAL A 182 5.56 6.72 22.21
N ASP A 183 5.34 8.00 21.94
CA ASP A 183 5.39 9.04 22.96
C ASP A 183 4.26 8.91 23.98
N GLN A 184 3.04 8.62 23.51
CA GLN A 184 1.91 8.31 24.40
C GLN A 184 2.17 7.08 25.26
N THR A 185 2.75 6.01 24.69
CA THR A 185 3.10 4.81 25.43
C THR A 185 4.13 5.10 26.52
N LYS A 186 5.19 5.86 26.20
CA LYS A 186 6.21 6.28 27.17
C LYS A 186 5.59 7.12 28.31
N ALA A 187 4.74 8.09 27.95
CA ALA A 187 4.08 8.97 28.94
C ALA A 187 3.21 8.16 29.90
N LEU A 188 2.38 7.25 29.38
CA LEU A 188 1.51 6.41 30.20
C LEU A 188 2.29 5.51 31.16
N MET A 189 3.39 4.89 30.69
CA MET A 189 4.25 4.06 31.51
C MET A 189 4.99 4.87 32.58
N ALA A 190 5.19 6.17 32.36
CA ALA A 190 5.78 7.10 33.32
C ALA A 190 4.74 7.82 34.17
N PHE A 191 3.44 7.45 34.09
CA PHE A 191 2.33 8.10 34.77
C PHE A 191 2.23 9.62 34.51
N GLN A 192 2.53 9.99 33.23
CA GLN A 192 2.46 11.36 32.73
C GLN A 192 1.25 11.56 31.81
N ASP A 193 0.87 12.82 31.62
CA ASP A 193 -0.20 13.19 30.71
C ASP A 193 0.19 12.89 29.24
N VAL A 194 -0.76 12.34 28.49
CA VAL A 194 -0.58 12.06 27.07
C VAL A 194 -0.93 13.28 26.22
N LYS A 195 -0.21 13.44 25.10
CA LYS A 195 -0.55 14.42 24.07
C LYS A 195 -1.25 13.72 22.91
N VAL A 196 -2.38 14.26 22.49
CA VAL A 196 -3.15 13.81 21.33
C VAL A 196 -2.99 14.85 20.24
N GLN A 197 -2.37 14.49 19.10
CA GLN A 197 -1.98 15.44 18.05
C GLN A 197 -2.36 14.97 16.64
N VAL A 198 -2.18 13.69 16.33
CA VAL A 198 -2.42 13.12 15.00
C VAL A 198 -3.82 12.51 14.92
N TYR A 199 -4.20 11.77 15.93
CA TYR A 199 -5.53 11.17 16.01
C TYR A 199 -6.49 12.04 16.80
N PRO A 200 -7.82 11.87 16.65
CA PRO A 200 -8.79 12.62 17.45
C PRO A 200 -8.82 12.19 18.94
N TYR A 201 -8.28 11.02 19.25
CA TYR A 201 -8.23 10.43 20.59
C TYR A 201 -6.89 9.74 20.82
N GLN A 202 -6.56 9.51 22.10
CA GLN A 202 -5.41 8.69 22.48
C GLN A 202 -5.44 7.36 21.75
N ILE A 203 -4.32 7.00 21.11
CA ILE A 203 -4.16 5.71 20.41
C ILE A 203 -3.46 4.66 21.28
N ALA A 204 -2.52 5.06 22.15
CA ALA A 204 -1.83 4.10 23.01
C ALA A 204 -2.83 3.40 23.94
N PHE A 205 -2.81 2.06 23.95
CA PHE A 205 -3.74 1.19 24.69
C PHE A 205 -5.22 1.41 24.36
N ASN A 206 -5.55 1.85 23.14
CA ASN A 206 -6.90 2.12 22.71
C ASN A 206 -7.17 1.59 21.30
N LEU A 207 -8.45 1.49 20.94
CA LEU A 207 -8.94 1.16 19.62
C LEU A 207 -9.78 2.31 19.09
N LEU A 208 -9.51 2.77 17.87
CA LEU A 208 -10.29 3.83 17.23
C LEU A 208 -11.07 3.24 16.05
N PRO A 209 -12.40 3.06 16.16
CA PRO A 209 -13.23 2.50 15.09
C PRO A 209 -13.52 3.56 14.01
N GLN A 210 -12.49 4.27 13.61
CA GLN A 210 -12.51 5.30 12.59
C GLN A 210 -11.15 5.34 11.89
N VAL A 211 -11.14 5.03 10.60
CA VAL A 211 -9.96 5.19 9.76
C VAL A 211 -10.30 6.12 8.60
N GLY A 212 -9.69 7.31 8.59
CA GLY A 212 -10.06 8.40 7.70
C GLY A 212 -11.25 9.21 8.22
N SER A 213 -11.97 9.91 7.33
CA SER A 213 -13.11 10.76 7.64
C SER A 213 -14.42 10.01 7.46
N PHE A 214 -15.43 10.33 8.26
CA PHE A 214 -16.80 9.86 8.02
C PHE A 214 -17.43 10.61 6.85
N GLY A 215 -18.16 9.85 6.02
CA GLY A 215 -19.05 10.39 5.00
C GLY A 215 -20.48 10.55 5.52
N ASP A 216 -21.35 11.12 4.67
CA ASP A 216 -22.76 11.38 5.02
C ASP A 216 -23.56 10.09 5.32
N GLY A 217 -23.13 8.94 4.81
CA GLY A 217 -23.73 7.63 5.06
C GLY A 217 -23.33 6.95 6.36
N GLY A 218 -22.40 7.55 7.12
CA GLY A 218 -21.87 6.98 8.36
C GLY A 218 -20.69 6.03 8.18
N ASP A 219 -20.38 5.62 6.95
CA ASP A 219 -19.17 4.85 6.63
C ASP A 219 -17.94 5.77 6.68
N CYS A 220 -16.80 5.27 7.13
CA CYS A 220 -15.56 6.01 7.01
C CYS A 220 -14.92 5.83 5.62
N SER A 221 -14.11 6.81 5.22
CA SER A 221 -13.53 6.84 3.87
C SER A 221 -12.71 5.58 3.56
N GLU A 222 -12.10 4.94 4.55
CA GLU A 222 -11.34 3.71 4.38
C GLU A 222 -12.25 2.51 4.05
N GLU A 223 -13.41 2.42 4.69
CA GLU A 223 -14.41 1.38 4.42
C GLU A 223 -14.95 1.48 3.00
N VAL A 224 -15.24 2.71 2.55
CA VAL A 224 -15.67 2.98 1.17
C VAL A 224 -14.60 2.54 0.16
N LYS A 225 -13.33 2.85 0.41
CA LYS A 225 -12.22 2.41 -0.46
C LYS A 225 -12.15 0.89 -0.56
N ILE A 226 -12.17 0.18 0.57
CA ILE A 226 -12.14 -1.30 0.59
C ILE A 226 -13.24 -1.88 -0.28
N VAL A 227 -14.47 -1.38 -0.13
CA VAL A 227 -15.62 -1.87 -0.90
C VAL A 227 -15.47 -1.62 -2.40
N GLN A 228 -15.13 -0.39 -2.78
CA GLN A 228 -15.05 0.01 -4.19
C GLN A 228 -13.87 -0.62 -4.91
N GLU A 229 -12.69 -0.60 -4.28
CA GLU A 229 -11.47 -1.14 -4.83
C GLU A 229 -11.55 -2.66 -4.99
N THR A 230 -12.08 -3.38 -3.98
CA THR A 230 -12.31 -4.83 -4.06
C THR A 230 -13.19 -5.19 -5.27
N ARG A 231 -14.29 -4.47 -5.46
CA ARG A 231 -15.17 -4.69 -6.61
C ARG A 231 -14.48 -4.45 -7.95
N LYS A 232 -13.66 -3.39 -8.05
CA LYS A 232 -12.93 -3.04 -9.26
C LYS A 232 -11.85 -4.07 -9.58
N ILE A 233 -11.02 -4.44 -8.61
CA ILE A 233 -9.90 -5.39 -8.80
C ILE A 233 -10.39 -6.79 -9.14
N LEU A 234 -11.43 -7.26 -8.45
CA LEU A 234 -12.03 -8.57 -8.72
C LEU A 234 -12.97 -8.59 -9.93
N GLU A 235 -13.22 -7.44 -10.57
CA GLU A 235 -14.19 -7.30 -11.68
C GLU A 235 -15.60 -7.81 -11.31
N MET A 236 -16.00 -7.57 -10.06
CA MET A 236 -17.28 -8.00 -9.49
C MET A 236 -18.09 -6.78 -8.97
N PRO A 237 -18.65 -5.94 -9.84
CA PRO A 237 -19.29 -4.69 -9.43
C PRO A 237 -20.49 -4.85 -8.48
N SER A 238 -21.15 -5.99 -8.52
CA SER A 238 -22.30 -6.32 -7.66
C SER A 238 -21.93 -7.11 -6.39
N LEU A 239 -20.63 -7.37 -6.14
CA LEU A 239 -20.21 -8.10 -4.95
C LEU A 239 -20.65 -7.38 -3.68
N ARG A 240 -21.34 -8.09 -2.80
CA ARG A 240 -21.73 -7.58 -1.49
C ARG A 240 -20.52 -7.61 -0.56
N VAL A 241 -20.01 -6.42 -0.23
CA VAL A 241 -18.87 -6.24 0.69
C VAL A 241 -19.30 -5.32 1.81
N THR A 242 -19.05 -5.72 3.05
CA THR A 242 -19.15 -4.89 4.24
C THR A 242 -17.79 -4.81 4.88
N ALA A 243 -17.30 -3.61 5.14
CA ALA A 243 -16.02 -3.37 5.79
C ALA A 243 -16.23 -2.64 7.11
N THR A 244 -15.46 -3.00 8.12
CA THR A 244 -15.33 -2.26 9.38
C THR A 244 -13.85 -2.04 9.63
N THR A 245 -13.44 -0.78 9.80
CA THR A 245 -12.02 -0.44 9.94
C THR A 245 -11.71 0.11 11.32
N VAL A 246 -10.68 -0.46 11.95
CA VAL A 246 -10.26 -0.10 13.31
C VAL A 246 -8.78 0.25 13.31
N ARG A 247 -8.43 1.43 13.82
CA ARG A 247 -7.05 1.80 14.11
C ARG A 247 -6.64 1.18 15.43
N VAL A 248 -5.51 0.46 15.43
CA VAL A 248 -4.99 -0.26 16.60
C VAL A 248 -3.61 0.27 17.00
N PRO A 249 -3.19 0.13 18.28
CA PRO A 249 -1.92 0.62 18.78
C PRO A 249 -0.75 -0.32 18.41
N VAL A 250 -0.59 -0.52 17.11
CA VAL A 250 0.47 -1.31 16.49
C VAL A 250 1.27 -0.41 15.55
N LEU A 251 2.58 -0.48 15.61
CA LEU A 251 3.45 0.42 14.83
C LEU A 251 3.34 0.15 13.33
N ARG A 252 3.50 -1.09 12.88
CA ARG A 252 3.50 -1.48 11.45
C ARG A 252 2.70 -2.76 11.23
N CYS A 253 2.30 -2.98 9.99
CA CYS A 253 1.49 -4.09 9.49
C CYS A 253 0.04 -4.05 9.95
N HIS A 254 -0.85 -4.39 9.00
CA HIS A 254 -2.28 -4.51 9.23
C HIS A 254 -2.64 -5.99 9.38
N SER A 255 -3.75 -6.25 10.06
CA SER A 255 -4.36 -7.58 10.13
C SER A 255 -5.83 -7.48 9.73
N GLU A 256 -6.39 -8.58 9.24
CA GLU A 256 -7.77 -8.64 8.79
C GLU A 256 -8.45 -9.92 9.24
N ALA A 257 -9.69 -9.79 9.68
CA ALA A 257 -10.60 -10.90 9.88
C ALA A 257 -11.63 -10.90 8.74
N ILE A 258 -11.60 -11.94 7.90
CA ILE A 258 -12.40 -12.01 6.67
C ILE A 258 -13.38 -13.17 6.78
N ASN A 259 -14.68 -12.87 6.66
CA ASN A 259 -15.74 -13.87 6.52
C ASN A 259 -16.25 -13.85 5.08
N VAL A 260 -16.24 -15.01 4.42
CA VAL A 260 -16.61 -15.15 3.02
C VAL A 260 -17.77 -16.13 2.87
N GLU A 261 -18.86 -15.68 2.24
CA GLU A 261 -19.94 -16.55 1.79
C GLU A 261 -19.66 -16.98 0.34
N LEU A 262 -19.51 -18.27 0.13
CA LEU A 262 -19.19 -18.85 -1.17
C LEU A 262 -20.46 -19.22 -1.95
N GLU A 263 -20.37 -19.27 -3.29
CA GLU A 263 -21.47 -19.72 -4.15
C GLU A 263 -21.61 -21.25 -4.12
N ARG A 264 -20.50 -21.95 -4.04
CA ARG A 264 -20.45 -23.42 -3.96
C ARG A 264 -19.79 -23.85 -2.64
N PRO A 265 -20.28 -24.93 -2.02
CA PRO A 265 -19.66 -25.49 -0.82
C PRO A 265 -18.18 -25.82 -1.08
N LEU A 266 -17.33 -25.49 -0.12
CA LEU A 266 -15.89 -25.76 -0.15
C LEU A 266 -15.46 -26.32 1.20
N LYS A 267 -14.71 -27.43 1.20
CA LYS A 267 -14.16 -28.00 2.43
C LYS A 267 -12.99 -27.13 2.93
N ALA A 268 -12.80 -27.07 4.24
CA ALA A 268 -11.75 -26.27 4.84
C ALA A 268 -10.34 -26.60 4.31
N ASN A 269 -10.05 -27.90 4.06
CA ASN A 269 -8.75 -28.31 3.52
C ASN A 269 -8.56 -27.85 2.07
N ASP A 270 -9.61 -27.87 1.25
CA ASP A 270 -9.55 -27.39 -0.12
C ASP A 270 -9.36 -25.85 -0.16
N ALA A 271 -10.01 -25.15 0.77
CA ALA A 271 -9.81 -23.70 0.93
C ALA A 271 -8.36 -23.37 1.35
N ARG A 272 -7.78 -24.12 2.31
CA ARG A 272 -6.38 -23.96 2.70
C ARG A 272 -5.43 -24.21 1.54
N ALA A 273 -5.65 -25.27 0.78
CA ALA A 273 -4.83 -25.59 -0.39
C ALA A 273 -4.91 -24.49 -1.45
N ALA A 274 -6.10 -23.95 -1.72
CA ALA A 274 -6.28 -22.85 -2.67
C ALA A 274 -5.57 -21.57 -2.23
N LEU A 275 -5.71 -21.22 -0.95
CA LEU A 275 -5.01 -20.06 -0.38
C LEU A 275 -3.49 -20.24 -0.45
N ALA A 276 -2.96 -21.41 -0.10
CA ALA A 276 -1.53 -21.69 -0.18
C ALA A 276 -0.98 -21.61 -1.61
N MET A 277 -1.74 -22.08 -2.60
CA MET A 277 -1.34 -21.95 -4.02
C MET A 277 -1.48 -20.55 -4.56
N GLY A 278 -2.53 -19.83 -4.15
CA GLY A 278 -2.85 -18.50 -4.69
C GLY A 278 -2.00 -17.37 -4.12
N LEU A 279 -1.48 -17.55 -2.90
CA LEU A 279 -0.71 -16.52 -2.19
C LEU A 279 0.80 -16.84 -2.17
N GLY A 280 1.21 -17.95 -2.81
CA GLY A 280 2.60 -18.40 -2.83
C GLY A 280 3.05 -19.04 -1.51
N SER A 281 4.36 -19.28 -1.41
CA SER A 281 4.96 -19.95 -0.24
C SER A 281 4.90 -19.14 1.06
N ASP A 282 4.49 -17.88 1.00
CA ASP A 282 4.43 -16.98 2.15
C ASP A 282 3.09 -17.05 2.90
N VAL A 283 2.11 -17.77 2.36
CA VAL A 283 0.87 -18.07 3.09
C VAL A 283 1.05 -19.32 3.93
N VAL A 284 1.20 -19.07 5.18
CA VAL A 284 1.38 -20.15 6.14
C VAL A 284 0.01 -20.69 6.56
N PRO A 285 -0.25 -22.00 6.44
CA PRO A 285 -1.43 -22.66 6.99
C PRO A 285 -1.61 -22.33 8.47
N ALA A 286 -2.84 -22.18 8.93
CA ALA A 286 -3.13 -21.76 10.30
C ALA A 286 -2.54 -22.68 11.39
N ASP A 287 -2.29 -23.93 11.09
CA ASP A 287 -1.57 -24.89 11.94
C ASP A 287 -0.05 -24.65 11.97
N LYS A 288 0.49 -23.97 10.96
CA LYS A 288 1.85 -23.46 10.90
C LYS A 288 1.97 -21.98 11.27
N LEU A 289 0.88 -21.30 11.63
CA LEU A 289 0.90 -19.90 12.10
C LEU A 289 1.76 -19.74 13.37
N LEU A 290 1.91 -20.76 14.18
CA LEU A 290 2.86 -20.81 15.29
C LEU A 290 4.31 -20.98 14.82
N GLU A 291 4.55 -21.61 13.66
CA GLU A 291 5.87 -21.65 13.01
C GLU A 291 6.09 -20.42 12.10
N SER A 292 5.02 -19.78 11.60
CA SER A 292 5.05 -18.51 10.89
C SER A 292 5.00 -17.30 11.81
N ALA A 293 5.46 -17.43 13.01
CA ALA A 293 6.03 -16.32 13.73
C ALA A 293 6.93 -15.44 12.81
N ASN A 294 7.31 -15.91 11.63
CA ASN A 294 8.02 -15.11 10.63
C ASN A 294 7.24 -13.89 10.11
N GLY A 295 5.93 -13.94 9.92
CA GLY A 295 5.12 -12.76 9.56
C GLY A 295 4.95 -11.83 10.77
N VAL A 296 4.66 -12.38 11.95
CA VAL A 296 4.63 -11.64 13.21
C VAL A 296 6.03 -11.15 13.58
N ILE A 297 7.06 -11.99 13.41
CA ILE A 297 8.48 -11.62 13.65
C ILE A 297 8.95 -10.54 12.68
N ARG A 298 8.49 -10.51 11.42
CA ARG A 298 8.82 -9.38 10.50
C ARG A 298 8.17 -8.08 10.97
N ALA A 299 6.92 -8.12 11.41
CA ALA A 299 6.25 -6.96 12.00
C ALA A 299 6.91 -6.50 13.31
N GLU A 300 7.28 -7.44 14.19
CA GLU A 300 8.01 -7.16 15.42
C GLU A 300 9.42 -6.62 15.14
N ARG A 301 10.15 -7.19 14.19
CA ARG A 301 11.48 -6.70 13.78
C ARG A 301 11.39 -5.31 13.18
N ALA A 302 10.42 -5.03 12.29
CA ALA A 302 10.21 -3.71 11.71
C ALA A 302 9.85 -2.68 12.78
N SER A 303 9.00 -3.03 13.75
CA SER A 303 8.66 -2.18 14.88
C SER A 303 9.87 -1.96 15.82
N GLY A 304 10.61 -3.04 16.11
CA GLY A 304 11.83 -2.96 16.93
C GLY A 304 12.94 -2.13 16.29
N GLN A 305 13.12 -2.22 14.98
CA GLN A 305 14.06 -1.37 14.25
C GLN A 305 13.64 0.09 14.29
N TYR A 306 12.36 0.39 14.05
CA TYR A 306 11.84 1.75 14.16
C TYR A 306 12.11 2.38 15.54
N LEU A 307 11.93 1.62 16.63
CA LEU A 307 12.23 2.09 17.98
C LEU A 307 13.71 2.37 18.19
N LYS A 308 14.60 1.48 17.68
CA LYS A 308 16.07 1.66 17.76
C LYS A 308 16.55 2.88 16.99
N ASP A 309 15.94 3.17 15.83
CA ASP A 309 16.31 4.31 14.99
C ASP A 309 15.92 5.65 15.62
N ARG A 310 14.93 5.66 16.53
CA ARG A 310 14.58 6.85 17.33
C ARG A 310 15.50 7.15 18.50
N GLU A 311 16.29 6.17 18.95
CA GLU A 311 17.24 6.34 20.05
C GLU A 311 18.62 6.85 19.58
N ARG A 312 18.85 6.93 18.27
CA ARG A 312 20.04 7.51 17.62
C ARG A 312 19.77 8.94 17.17
#